data_c0caffc90a79bc34c20565f66ba4b81f
#
_entry.id   c0caffc90a79bc34c20565f66ba4b81f
#
_cell.length_a   1.000
_cell.length_b   1.000
_cell.length_c   1.000
_cell.angle_alpha   90.00
_cell.angle_beta   90.00
_cell.angle_gamma   90.00
#
_symmetry.space_group_name_H-M   'P 1'
#
loop_
_entity.id
_entity.type
_entity.pdbx_description
1 polymer ?
#
loop_
_entity_poly.entity_id
_entity_poly.type
_entity_poly.pdbx_seq_one_letter_code
_entity_poly.pdbx_strand_id
1 'polypeptide(L)'
;KDFEDFFPPVILLIGILFIAYTIRFDYWYFPKDDTLRLILAAPIIGIPIFVKLGMYQLVIRHIDFKALWSLVRAVSLYAIIWGLVGFFSQADFAKARGFDVGVIPRSVIIINWLLAVFIIGGSKLCAKFILNYKFISKSDHLDSSKNRVLIYGAGAAGVQLASALNNSNEFNPVGFLDDNKDLQGSSVSGLSVYSAND
;
A
#
# COMPACT_ATOMS: atom_id res chain seq x y z
N LYS A 1 5.28 13.87 -14.79
CA LYS A 1 4.75 13.28 -13.51
C LYS A 1 3.52 14.06 -13.19
N ASP A 2 2.40 13.47 -13.51
CA ASP A 2 1.19 14.11 -13.89
C ASP A 2 0.36 14.53 -12.67
N PHE A 3 -0.31 15.67 -12.83
CA PHE A 3 -1.22 16.31 -11.86
C PHE A 3 -2.35 15.34 -11.41
N GLU A 4 -2.64 14.33 -12.22
CA GLU A 4 -3.63 13.30 -11.94
C GLU A 4 -3.28 12.39 -10.75
N ASP A 5 -1.98 12.20 -10.46
CA ASP A 5 -1.53 11.39 -9.31
C ASP A 5 -1.76 12.09 -7.95
N PHE A 6 -1.97 13.41 -7.94
CA PHE A 6 -2.19 14.20 -6.73
C PHE A 6 -3.67 14.34 -6.34
N PHE A 7 -4.59 14.13 -7.28
CA PHE A 7 -6.02 14.34 -7.06
C PHE A 7 -6.63 13.38 -6.02
N PRO A 8 -6.35 12.07 -6.06
CA PRO A 8 -6.92 11.12 -5.10
C PRO A 8 -6.55 11.43 -3.63
N PRO A 9 -5.29 11.73 -3.27
CA PRO A 9 -4.92 11.99 -1.89
C PRO A 9 -5.46 13.33 -1.35
N VAL A 10 -5.63 14.35 -2.18
CA VAL A 10 -6.25 15.62 -1.79
C VAL A 10 -7.68 15.39 -1.35
N ILE A 11 -8.49 14.75 -2.20
CA ILE A 11 -9.89 14.45 -1.92
C ILE A 11 -10.01 13.57 -0.67
N LEU A 12 -9.11 12.60 -0.54
CA LEU A 12 -9.12 11.66 0.57
C LEU A 12 -8.81 12.36 1.90
N LEU A 13 -7.82 13.25 1.96
CA LEU A 13 -7.51 14.02 3.17
C LEU A 13 -8.66 14.94 3.58
N ILE A 14 -9.28 15.62 2.62
CA ILE A 14 -10.45 16.48 2.87
C ILE A 14 -11.61 15.62 3.39
N GLY A 15 -11.89 14.48 2.75
CA GLY A 15 -12.96 13.55 3.16
C GLY A 15 -12.75 13.00 4.58
N ILE A 16 -11.52 12.63 4.92
CA ILE A 16 -11.16 12.15 6.27
C ILE A 16 -11.48 13.21 7.32
N LEU A 17 -11.14 14.48 7.07
CA LEU A 17 -11.43 15.56 7.99
C LEU A 17 -12.93 15.81 8.13
N PHE A 18 -13.68 15.78 7.04
CA PHE A 18 -15.15 15.87 7.10
C PHE A 18 -15.76 14.77 7.97
N ILE A 19 -15.31 13.54 7.80
CA ILE A 19 -15.74 12.40 8.60
C ILE A 19 -15.33 12.59 10.07
N ALA A 20 -14.11 13.06 10.33
CA ALA A 20 -13.61 13.30 11.68
C ALA A 20 -14.44 14.36 12.43
N TYR A 21 -14.83 15.44 11.75
CA TYR A 21 -15.71 16.47 12.33
C TYR A 21 -17.13 15.93 12.54
N THR A 22 -17.67 15.18 11.57
CA THR A 22 -18.99 14.57 11.67
C THR A 22 -19.07 13.59 12.85
N ILE A 23 -18.07 12.72 13.02
CA ILE A 23 -18.00 11.81 14.18
C ILE A 23 -17.90 12.59 15.50
N ARG A 24 -17.17 13.70 15.52
CA ARG A 24 -16.98 14.48 16.75
C ARG A 24 -18.26 15.17 17.20
N PHE A 25 -19.05 15.68 16.26
CA PHE A 25 -20.25 16.47 16.55
C PHE A 25 -21.54 15.66 16.52
N ASP A 26 -21.48 14.40 16.10
CA ASP A 26 -22.61 13.47 16.01
C ASP A 26 -23.74 13.95 15.06
N TYR A 27 -23.41 14.81 14.10
CA TYR A 27 -24.29 15.24 13.00
C TYR A 27 -23.47 15.59 11.76
N TRP A 28 -24.14 15.60 10.58
CA TRP A 28 -23.48 16.03 9.33
C TRP A 28 -22.98 17.47 9.47
N TYR A 29 -21.67 17.58 9.67
CA TYR A 29 -21.04 18.87 9.91
C TYR A 29 -20.69 19.52 8.57
N PHE A 30 -21.30 20.68 8.28
CA PHE A 30 -20.90 21.54 7.17
C PHE A 30 -19.94 22.61 7.72
N PRO A 31 -18.67 22.63 7.27
CA PRO A 31 -17.70 23.60 7.76
C PRO A 31 -18.11 25.01 7.40
N LYS A 32 -18.04 25.92 8.36
CA LYS A 32 -18.10 27.35 8.13
C LYS A 32 -16.75 27.85 7.58
N ASP A 33 -16.69 29.09 7.08
CA ASP A 33 -15.55 29.64 6.37
C ASP A 33 -14.20 29.42 7.08
N ASP A 34 -14.15 29.60 8.39
CA ASP A 34 -12.92 29.44 9.18
C ASP A 34 -12.48 27.98 9.28
N THR A 35 -13.41 27.06 9.52
CA THR A 35 -13.12 25.62 9.54
C THR A 35 -12.79 25.09 8.15
N LEU A 36 -13.41 25.65 7.11
CA LEU A 36 -13.12 25.30 5.72
C LEU A 36 -11.68 25.61 5.35
N ARG A 37 -11.17 26.79 5.74
CA ARG A 37 -9.76 27.17 5.52
C ARG A 37 -8.81 26.14 6.16
N LEU A 38 -9.14 25.67 7.35
CA LEU A 38 -8.33 24.69 8.07
C LEU A 38 -8.37 23.31 7.40
N ILE A 39 -9.53 22.90 6.89
CA ILE A 39 -9.67 21.65 6.13
C ILE A 39 -8.87 21.74 4.83
N LEU A 40 -8.90 22.87 4.14
CA LEU A 40 -8.13 23.11 2.91
C LEU A 40 -6.61 23.21 3.18
N ALA A 41 -6.19 23.60 4.38
CA ALA A 41 -4.77 23.56 4.76
C ALA A 41 -4.22 22.13 4.89
N ALA A 42 -5.07 21.15 5.15
CA ALA A 42 -4.64 19.76 5.35
C ALA A 42 -3.90 19.16 4.15
N PRO A 43 -4.41 19.22 2.90
CA PRO A 43 -3.66 18.73 1.75
C PRO A 43 -2.40 19.53 1.47
N ILE A 44 -2.40 20.84 1.74
CA ILE A 44 -1.21 21.69 1.55
C ILE A 44 -0.06 21.22 2.46
N ILE A 45 -0.37 20.79 3.68
CA ILE A 45 0.60 20.27 4.63
C ILE A 45 0.91 18.78 4.34
N GLY A 46 -0.13 17.99 4.07
CA GLY A 46 0.00 16.53 3.95
C GLY A 46 0.74 16.09 2.69
N ILE A 47 0.48 16.70 1.54
CA ILE A 47 1.06 16.29 0.26
C ILE A 47 2.60 16.39 0.27
N PRO A 48 3.22 17.52 0.66
CA PRO A 48 4.68 17.61 0.73
C PRO A 48 5.31 16.57 1.66
N ILE A 49 4.65 16.29 2.79
CA ILE A 49 5.11 15.27 3.74
C ILE A 49 5.07 13.89 3.12
N PHE A 50 3.97 13.52 2.45
CA PHE A 50 3.79 12.22 1.82
C PHE A 50 4.74 12.02 0.64
N VAL A 51 4.99 13.07 -0.16
CA VAL A 51 5.98 13.05 -1.24
C VAL A 51 7.39 12.85 -0.69
N LYS A 52 7.76 13.62 0.34
CA LYS A 52 9.11 13.59 0.93
C LYS A 52 9.42 12.27 1.62
N LEU A 53 8.41 11.62 2.21
CA LEU A 53 8.53 10.30 2.85
C LEU A 53 8.33 9.14 1.87
N GLY A 54 8.24 9.42 0.57
CA GLY A 54 8.22 8.40 -0.48
C GLY A 54 6.95 7.55 -0.53
N MET A 55 5.83 8.02 0.04
CA MET A 55 4.57 7.26 0.04
C MET A 55 4.02 6.95 -1.35
N TYR A 56 4.38 7.75 -2.36
CA TYR A 56 3.98 7.56 -3.76
C TYR A 56 4.87 6.59 -4.53
N GLN A 57 6.09 6.31 -4.02
CA GLN A 57 7.05 5.42 -4.67
C GLN A 57 6.90 3.96 -4.21
N LEU A 58 5.99 3.69 -3.28
CA LEU A 58 5.75 2.33 -2.80
C LEU A 58 5.15 1.49 -3.91
N VAL A 59 5.98 0.64 -4.51
CA VAL A 59 5.54 -0.37 -5.47
C VAL A 59 4.58 -1.31 -4.75
N ILE A 60 3.32 -1.32 -5.17
CA ILE A 60 2.21 -2.06 -4.53
C ILE A 60 2.51 -3.56 -4.43
N ARG A 61 3.39 -4.07 -5.30
CA ARG A 61 3.76 -5.49 -5.39
C ARG A 61 4.53 -5.99 -4.15
N HIS A 62 5.30 -5.13 -3.48
CA HIS A 62 6.14 -5.49 -2.33
C HIS A 62 5.85 -4.56 -1.14
N ILE A 63 4.62 -4.62 -0.61
CA ILE A 63 4.30 -3.90 0.63
C ILE A 63 4.80 -4.76 1.80
N ASP A 64 5.98 -4.40 2.30
CA ASP A 64 6.56 -4.96 3.51
C ASP A 64 6.10 -4.21 4.76
N PHE A 65 6.34 -4.79 5.93
CA PHE A 65 6.10 -4.15 7.23
C PHE A 65 6.77 -2.76 7.33
N LYS A 66 7.94 -2.59 6.69
CA LYS A 66 8.65 -1.30 6.59
C LYS A 66 7.83 -0.23 5.89
N ALA A 67 7.05 -0.60 4.88
CA ALA A 67 6.18 0.31 4.14
C ALA A 67 5.00 0.81 4.99
N LEU A 68 4.38 -0.08 5.78
CA LEU A 68 3.33 0.29 6.73
C LEU A 68 3.87 1.22 7.82
N TRP A 69 5.07 0.94 8.34
CA TRP A 69 5.72 1.79 9.34
C TRP A 69 6.03 3.19 8.80
N SER A 70 6.50 3.28 7.54
CA SER A 70 6.70 4.56 6.86
C SER A 70 5.39 5.36 6.72
N LEU A 71 4.28 4.67 6.40
CA LEU A 71 2.96 5.28 6.32
C LEU A 71 2.53 5.86 7.67
N VAL A 72 2.64 5.09 8.75
CA VAL A 72 2.28 5.56 10.09
C VAL A 72 3.10 6.80 10.47
N ARG A 73 4.41 6.80 10.19
CA ARG A 73 5.27 7.98 10.43
C ARG A 73 4.81 9.20 9.63
N ALA A 74 4.49 9.03 8.35
CA ALA A 74 4.05 10.12 7.48
C ALA A 74 2.74 10.73 7.96
N VAL A 75 1.76 9.88 8.27
CA VAL A 75 0.45 10.33 8.78
C VAL A 75 0.58 10.96 10.16
N SER A 76 1.45 10.44 11.04
CA SER A 76 1.69 11.02 12.37
C SER A 76 2.32 12.41 12.25
N LEU A 77 3.33 12.57 11.37
CA LEU A 77 3.97 13.86 11.14
C LEU A 77 2.97 14.88 10.57
N TYR A 78 2.16 14.47 9.59
CA TYR A 78 1.07 15.28 9.06
C TYR A 78 0.10 15.74 10.16
N ALA A 79 -0.40 14.79 10.97
CA ALA A 79 -1.40 15.09 12.01
C ALA A 79 -0.84 16.05 13.10
N ILE A 80 0.43 15.90 13.46
CA ILE A 80 1.10 16.78 14.41
C ILE A 80 1.22 18.19 13.82
N ILE A 81 1.73 18.34 12.60
CA ILE A 81 1.94 19.65 11.97
C ILE A 81 0.60 20.34 11.76
N TRP A 82 -0.40 19.63 11.23
CA TRP A 82 -1.75 20.18 11.03
C TRP A 82 -2.40 20.58 12.36
N GLY A 83 -2.25 19.75 13.39
CA GLY A 83 -2.74 20.04 14.76
C GLY A 83 -2.06 21.27 15.37
N LEU A 84 -0.74 21.43 15.18
CA LEU A 84 0.02 22.61 15.62
C LEU A 84 -0.43 23.86 14.89
N VAL A 85 -0.61 23.82 13.58
CA VAL A 85 -1.12 24.94 12.79
C VAL A 85 -2.48 25.41 13.32
N GLY A 86 -3.39 24.45 13.58
CA GLY A 86 -4.68 24.76 14.15
C GLY A 86 -4.62 25.28 15.59
N PHE A 87 -3.69 24.78 16.40
CA PHE A 87 -3.48 25.28 17.77
C PHE A 87 -2.94 26.72 17.76
N PHE A 88 -1.90 26.99 16.97
CA PHE A 88 -1.30 28.32 16.88
C PHE A 88 -2.22 29.34 16.23
N SER A 89 -3.10 28.93 15.30
CA SER A 89 -4.05 29.84 14.68
C SER A 89 -5.10 30.40 15.65
N GLN A 90 -5.30 29.76 16.80
CA GLN A 90 -6.20 30.22 17.85
C GLN A 90 -5.55 31.23 18.81
N ALA A 91 -4.23 31.41 18.71
CA ALA A 91 -3.53 32.38 19.54
C ALA A 91 -3.92 33.82 19.18
N ASP A 92 -4.04 34.68 20.19
CA ASP A 92 -4.51 36.07 20.01
C ASP A 92 -3.67 36.88 19.01
N PHE A 93 -2.36 36.60 18.93
CA PHE A 93 -1.49 37.25 17.95
C PHE A 93 -1.77 36.83 16.50
N ALA A 94 -2.22 35.61 16.28
CA ALA A 94 -2.59 35.12 14.95
C ALA A 94 -3.94 35.70 14.51
N LYS A 95 -4.90 35.76 15.43
CA LYS A 95 -6.21 36.41 15.21
C LYS A 95 -6.07 37.89 14.87
N ALA A 96 -5.21 38.61 15.59
CA ALA A 96 -4.92 40.02 15.34
C ALA A 96 -4.33 40.29 13.94
N ARG A 97 -3.72 39.25 13.31
CA ARG A 97 -3.21 39.31 11.93
C ARG A 97 -4.15 38.70 10.88
N GLY A 98 -5.37 38.38 11.25
CA GLY A 98 -6.37 37.81 10.33
C GLY A 98 -6.22 36.29 10.08
N PHE A 99 -5.38 35.59 10.84
CA PHE A 99 -5.23 34.14 10.80
C PHE A 99 -6.19 33.44 11.74
N ASP A 100 -7.48 33.76 11.68
CA ASP A 100 -8.49 33.01 12.43
C ASP A 100 -9.01 31.85 11.57
N VAL A 101 -8.59 30.63 11.88
CA VAL A 101 -9.00 29.41 11.16
C VAL A 101 -9.96 28.54 11.97
N GLY A 102 -10.61 29.12 12.97
CA GLY A 102 -11.57 28.42 13.82
C GLY A 102 -10.95 27.51 14.89
N VAL A 103 -11.79 27.05 15.82
CA VAL A 103 -11.38 26.20 16.94
C VAL A 103 -11.35 24.74 16.52
N ILE A 104 -10.18 24.09 16.64
CA ILE A 104 -10.06 22.64 16.45
C ILE A 104 -10.31 21.95 17.79
N PRO A 105 -11.35 21.11 17.91
CA PRO A 105 -11.48 20.23 19.05
C PRO A 105 -10.30 19.24 19.09
N ARG A 106 -9.66 19.07 20.23
CA ARG A 106 -8.51 18.15 20.39
C ARG A 106 -8.81 16.73 19.93
N SER A 107 -10.05 16.29 20.14
CA SER A 107 -10.53 14.98 19.68
C SER A 107 -10.52 14.82 18.17
N VAL A 108 -10.76 15.90 17.39
CA VAL A 108 -10.72 15.85 15.92
C VAL A 108 -9.32 15.50 15.42
N ILE A 109 -8.26 15.96 16.10
CA ILE A 109 -6.88 15.65 15.71
C ILE A 109 -6.63 14.14 15.84
N ILE A 110 -7.08 13.53 16.96
CA ILE A 110 -6.91 12.10 17.22
C ILE A 110 -7.76 11.27 16.24
N ILE A 111 -9.02 11.65 16.05
CA ILE A 111 -9.93 10.98 15.11
C ILE A 111 -9.39 11.06 13.69
N ASN A 112 -8.93 12.24 13.25
CA ASN A 112 -8.31 12.43 11.95
C ASN A 112 -7.07 11.55 11.77
N TRP A 113 -6.20 11.48 12.78
CA TRP A 113 -5.02 10.61 12.73
C TRP A 113 -5.39 9.14 12.58
N LEU A 114 -6.31 8.63 13.40
CA LEU A 114 -6.79 7.25 13.32
C LEU A 114 -7.41 6.95 11.95
N LEU A 115 -8.35 7.79 11.50
CA LEU A 115 -9.01 7.63 10.21
C LEU A 115 -8.00 7.68 9.06
N ALA A 116 -7.02 8.59 9.09
CA ALA A 116 -6.01 8.68 8.07
C ALA A 116 -5.14 7.41 8.00
N VAL A 117 -4.72 6.85 9.14
CA VAL A 117 -3.99 5.59 9.18
C VAL A 117 -4.84 4.44 8.62
N PHE A 118 -6.11 4.32 9.05
CA PHE A 118 -6.98 3.24 8.58
C PHE A 118 -7.36 3.38 7.11
N ILE A 119 -7.74 4.57 6.65
CA ILE A 119 -8.23 4.75 5.28
C ILE A 119 -7.07 4.70 4.29
N ILE A 120 -5.97 5.43 4.55
CA ILE A 120 -4.80 5.43 3.66
C ILE A 120 -4.07 4.08 3.72
N GLY A 121 -3.90 3.50 4.92
CA GLY A 121 -3.30 2.18 5.10
C GLY A 121 -4.16 1.07 4.51
N GLY A 122 -5.44 1.08 4.82
CA GLY A 122 -6.42 0.12 4.33
C GLY A 122 -6.55 0.14 2.81
N SER A 123 -6.58 1.32 2.18
CA SER A 123 -6.64 1.44 0.72
C SER A 123 -5.43 0.78 0.04
N LYS A 124 -4.23 0.92 0.59
CA LYS A 124 -3.02 0.26 0.09
C LYS A 124 -3.04 -1.26 0.28
N LEU A 125 -3.51 -1.72 1.44
CA LEU A 125 -3.69 -3.16 1.69
C LEU A 125 -4.75 -3.79 0.79
N CYS A 126 -5.89 -3.11 0.60
CA CYS A 126 -6.92 -3.55 -0.34
C CYS A 126 -6.39 -3.60 -1.79
N ALA A 127 -5.65 -2.59 -2.23
CA ALA A 127 -5.03 -2.59 -3.55
C ALA A 127 -4.07 -3.77 -3.73
N LYS A 128 -3.23 -4.06 -2.72
CA LYS A 128 -2.36 -5.25 -2.72
C LYS A 128 -3.16 -6.54 -2.82
N PHE A 129 -4.21 -6.68 -2.04
CA PHE A 129 -5.04 -7.88 -2.02
C PHE A 129 -5.75 -8.10 -3.36
N ILE A 130 -6.34 -7.04 -3.95
CA ILE A 130 -7.02 -7.08 -5.25
C ILE A 130 -6.04 -7.46 -6.36
N LEU A 131 -4.84 -6.86 -6.36
CA LEU A 131 -3.82 -7.18 -7.36
C LEU A 131 -3.34 -8.61 -7.21
N ASN A 132 -3.08 -9.07 -5.98
CA ASN A 132 -2.67 -10.44 -5.73
C ASN A 132 -3.75 -11.45 -6.16
N TYR A 133 -5.02 -11.16 -5.83
CA TYR A 133 -6.15 -11.99 -6.26
C TYR A 133 -6.28 -12.04 -7.79
N LYS A 134 -6.14 -10.92 -8.49
CA LYS A 134 -6.15 -10.90 -9.96
C LYS A 134 -4.99 -11.68 -10.56
N PHE A 135 -3.83 -11.67 -9.92
CA PHE A 135 -2.68 -12.48 -10.36
C PHE A 135 -2.95 -13.99 -10.17
N ILE A 136 -3.48 -14.40 -9.03
CA ILE A 136 -3.83 -15.80 -8.74
C ILE A 136 -4.93 -16.26 -9.70
N SER A 137 -6.01 -15.51 -9.84
CA SER A 137 -7.12 -15.87 -10.76
C SER A 137 -6.70 -15.92 -12.23
N LYS A 138 -5.73 -15.10 -12.63
CA LYS A 138 -5.17 -15.16 -13.99
C LYS A 138 -4.21 -16.34 -14.16
N SER A 139 -3.57 -16.83 -13.09
CA SER A 139 -2.74 -18.02 -13.13
C SER A 139 -3.57 -19.28 -13.38
N ASP A 140 -4.75 -19.42 -12.79
CA ASP A 140 -5.62 -20.58 -12.96
C ASP A 140 -6.14 -20.70 -14.41
N HIS A 141 -6.34 -19.59 -15.12
CA HIS A 141 -6.71 -19.60 -16.55
C HIS A 141 -5.51 -19.70 -17.50
N LEU A 142 -4.29 -19.41 -17.03
CA LEU A 142 -3.06 -19.48 -17.85
C LEU A 142 -2.31 -20.81 -17.67
N ASP A 143 -2.72 -21.66 -16.72
CA ASP A 143 -2.05 -22.96 -16.48
C ASP A 143 -2.18 -23.91 -17.68
N SER A 144 -3.24 -23.76 -18.48
CA SER A 144 -3.41 -24.48 -19.74
C SER A 144 -2.57 -23.92 -20.89
N SER A 145 -1.98 -22.73 -20.75
CA SER A 145 -1.19 -22.09 -21.81
C SER A 145 0.29 -21.97 -21.52
N LYS A 146 0.72 -22.33 -20.29
CA LYS A 146 2.13 -22.36 -19.93
C LYS A 146 2.85 -23.50 -20.62
N ASN A 147 4.01 -23.24 -21.18
CA ASN A 147 4.86 -24.25 -21.79
C ASN A 147 5.33 -25.22 -20.71
N ARG A 148 4.96 -26.48 -20.84
CA ARG A 148 5.44 -27.55 -19.93
C ARG A 148 6.89 -27.84 -20.24
N VAL A 149 7.75 -27.78 -19.22
CA VAL A 149 9.18 -28.00 -19.38
C VAL A 149 9.66 -29.07 -18.41
N LEU A 150 10.62 -29.88 -18.88
CA LEU A 150 11.40 -30.78 -18.05
C LEU A 150 12.76 -30.12 -17.81
N ILE A 151 13.27 -30.21 -16.58
CA ILE A 151 14.55 -29.63 -16.19
C ILE A 151 15.59 -30.74 -16.16
N TYR A 152 16.67 -30.57 -16.91
CA TYR A 152 17.80 -31.53 -16.87
C TYR A 152 18.69 -31.23 -15.67
N GLY A 153 18.80 -32.23 -14.78
CA GLY A 153 19.51 -32.17 -13.52
C GLY A 153 18.60 -31.91 -12.32
N ALA A 154 18.48 -32.89 -11.41
CA ALA A 154 17.69 -32.76 -10.17
C ALA A 154 18.54 -32.30 -8.97
N GLY A 155 19.74 -31.78 -9.21
CA GLY A 155 20.63 -31.25 -8.20
C GLY A 155 20.21 -29.84 -7.71
N ALA A 156 21.02 -29.21 -6.86
CA ALA A 156 20.72 -27.90 -6.25
C ALA A 156 20.40 -26.80 -7.29
N ALA A 157 21.13 -26.76 -8.41
CA ALA A 157 20.89 -25.79 -9.48
C ALA A 157 19.54 -26.04 -10.17
N GLY A 158 19.19 -27.31 -10.44
CA GLY A 158 17.88 -27.65 -11.02
C GLY A 158 16.74 -27.29 -10.11
N VAL A 159 16.85 -27.50 -8.81
CA VAL A 159 15.84 -27.10 -7.80
C VAL A 159 15.65 -25.60 -7.79
N GLN A 160 16.72 -24.81 -7.83
CA GLN A 160 16.62 -23.36 -7.93
C GLN A 160 15.96 -22.91 -9.23
N LEU A 161 16.31 -23.54 -10.37
CA LEU A 161 15.68 -23.25 -11.66
C LEU A 161 14.18 -23.61 -11.64
N ALA A 162 13.81 -24.77 -11.06
CA ALA A 162 12.41 -25.17 -10.90
C ALA A 162 11.61 -24.14 -10.10
N SER A 163 12.19 -23.67 -8.98
CA SER A 163 11.57 -22.61 -8.17
C SER A 163 11.40 -21.31 -8.93
N ALA A 164 12.40 -20.89 -9.73
CA ALA A 164 12.33 -19.71 -10.56
C ALA A 164 11.28 -19.83 -11.66
N LEU A 165 11.22 -20.98 -12.34
CA LEU A 165 10.25 -21.26 -13.40
C LEU A 165 8.82 -21.39 -12.88
N ASN A 166 8.63 -21.95 -11.70
CA ASN A 166 7.31 -22.05 -11.05
C ASN A 166 6.69 -20.67 -10.79
N ASN A 167 7.54 -19.65 -10.57
CA ASN A 167 7.12 -18.27 -10.42
C ASN A 167 7.00 -17.52 -11.77
N SER A 168 7.31 -18.16 -12.88
CA SER A 168 7.22 -17.60 -14.22
C SER A 168 5.80 -17.72 -14.78
N ASN A 169 5.40 -16.80 -15.65
CA ASN A 169 4.11 -16.87 -16.34
C ASN A 169 4.18 -17.63 -17.68
N GLU A 170 5.38 -18.03 -18.13
CA GLU A 170 5.59 -18.65 -19.45
C GLU A 170 5.81 -20.15 -19.35
N PHE A 171 6.42 -20.64 -18.27
CA PHE A 171 6.86 -22.02 -18.11
C PHE A 171 6.23 -22.68 -16.89
N ASN A 172 5.91 -23.95 -17.04
CA ASN A 172 5.43 -24.81 -15.95
C ASN A 172 6.37 -26.05 -15.85
N PRO A 173 7.26 -26.12 -14.84
CA PRO A 173 8.11 -27.29 -14.65
C PRO A 173 7.26 -28.48 -14.24
N VAL A 174 7.33 -29.58 -15.00
CA VAL A 174 6.53 -30.80 -14.77
C VAL A 174 7.35 -31.95 -14.24
N GLY A 175 8.68 -31.86 -14.26
CA GLY A 175 9.57 -32.89 -13.74
C GLY A 175 11.05 -32.58 -13.99
N PHE A 176 11.89 -33.46 -13.47
CA PHE A 176 13.34 -33.48 -13.71
C PHE A 176 13.73 -34.67 -14.56
N LEU A 177 14.79 -34.50 -15.34
CA LEU A 177 15.53 -35.58 -15.97
C LEU A 177 16.91 -35.65 -15.32
N ASP A 178 17.32 -36.80 -14.82
CA ASP A 178 18.64 -36.98 -14.21
C ASP A 178 19.25 -38.32 -14.56
N ASP A 179 20.53 -38.34 -14.84
CA ASP A 179 21.29 -39.54 -15.16
C ASP A 179 21.65 -40.36 -13.89
N ASN A 180 21.56 -39.71 -12.72
CA ASN A 180 21.85 -40.39 -11.45
C ASN A 180 20.73 -41.36 -11.07
N LYS A 181 21.03 -42.65 -11.13
CA LYS A 181 20.08 -43.73 -10.80
C LYS A 181 19.50 -43.64 -9.39
N ASP A 182 20.25 -43.07 -8.44
CA ASP A 182 19.77 -42.92 -7.05
C ASP A 182 18.65 -41.88 -6.92
N LEU A 183 18.55 -40.97 -7.86
CA LEU A 183 17.51 -39.93 -7.88
C LEU A 183 16.31 -40.31 -8.74
N GLN A 184 16.48 -41.23 -9.68
CA GLN A 184 15.42 -41.66 -10.59
C GLN A 184 14.27 -42.32 -9.82
N GLY A 185 13.03 -41.97 -10.18
CA GLY A 185 11.82 -42.43 -9.49
C GLY A 185 11.54 -41.75 -8.15
N SER A 186 12.43 -40.87 -7.68
CA SER A 186 12.20 -40.05 -6.49
C SER A 186 11.44 -38.75 -6.81
N SER A 187 11.02 -38.04 -5.79
CA SER A 187 10.44 -36.72 -5.92
C SER A 187 11.35 -35.66 -5.30
N VAL A 188 11.73 -34.68 -6.09
CA VAL A 188 12.56 -33.55 -5.64
C VAL A 188 11.73 -32.26 -5.76
N SER A 189 11.56 -31.54 -4.66
CA SER A 189 10.74 -30.33 -4.59
C SER A 189 9.29 -30.50 -5.11
N GLY A 190 8.71 -31.69 -4.96
CA GLY A 190 7.36 -32.05 -5.40
C GLY A 190 7.25 -32.39 -6.88
N LEU A 191 8.35 -32.44 -7.62
CA LEU A 191 8.41 -32.87 -9.02
C LEU A 191 9.10 -34.23 -9.15
N SER A 192 8.58 -35.08 -10.02
CA SER A 192 9.15 -36.42 -10.26
C SER A 192 10.45 -36.35 -11.05
N VAL A 193 11.40 -37.23 -10.73
CA VAL A 193 12.67 -37.37 -11.45
C VAL A 193 12.57 -38.57 -12.39
N TYR A 194 12.76 -38.32 -13.68
CA TYR A 194 12.73 -39.34 -14.75
C TYR A 194 14.15 -39.64 -15.21
N SER A 195 14.33 -40.84 -15.80
CA SER A 195 15.56 -41.18 -16.49
C SER A 195 15.66 -40.41 -17.83
N ALA A 196 16.86 -39.97 -18.18
CA ALA A 196 17.08 -39.34 -19.49
C ALA A 196 17.01 -40.35 -20.67
N ASN A 197 16.95 -41.66 -20.40
CA ASN A 197 16.93 -42.72 -21.40
C ASN A 197 15.53 -43.34 -21.61
N ASP A 198 14.52 -42.89 -20.89
CA ASP A 198 13.10 -43.22 -21.09
C ASP A 198 12.42 -42.14 -21.93
#